data_2c22494639430c218faf907d4111a69e
#
_entry.id   2c22494639430c218faf907d4111a69e
#
_cell.length_a   1.000
_cell.length_b   1.000
_cell.length_c   1.000
_cell.angle_alpha   90.00
_cell.angle_beta   90.00
_cell.angle_gamma   90.00
#
_symmetry.space_group_name_H-M   'P 1'
#
loop_
_entity.id
_entity.type
_entity.pdbx_description
1 polymer ?
#
loop_
_entity_poly.entity_id
_entity_poly.type
_entity_poly.pdbx_seq_one_letter_code
_entity_poly.pdbx_strand_id
1 'polypeptide(L)'
;MKTLRAQAFLFALVFALPTIANAQEGPVTGSLKGLHDITANNIMKAADMMDESLYSFKPTEDVRTAGQILAHVANAQFAFCSTVAGEESPAKENYEETATTKPQIVAALKTAFDYCSGVYGGMTDASGAEIKNLFGMEMAASAIMAFNSAHNYEHYGNLVTYMRIKGIVPPSSM
;
A
#
# COMPACT_ATOMS: atom_id res chain seq x y z
N MET A 1 -21.15 9.95 -79.73
CA MET A 1 -21.40 10.64 -78.48
C MET A 1 -21.13 9.65 -77.30
N LYS A 2 -19.98 9.79 -76.61
CA LYS A 2 -19.59 8.90 -75.49
C LYS A 2 -19.86 9.66 -74.22
N THR A 3 -20.80 9.15 -73.39
CA THR A 3 -21.14 9.69 -72.10
C THR A 3 -20.15 9.19 -71.01
N LEU A 4 -19.36 10.13 -70.50
CA LEU A 4 -18.47 9.87 -69.32
C LEU A 4 -19.31 9.81 -68.07
N ARG A 5 -19.35 8.62 -67.40
CA ARG A 5 -19.94 8.50 -66.05
C ARG A 5 -18.85 8.81 -65.07
N ALA A 6 -19.00 9.93 -64.31
CA ALA A 6 -18.15 10.27 -63.17
C ALA A 6 -18.62 9.43 -61.99
N GLN A 7 -17.74 8.55 -61.49
CA GLN A 7 -17.93 7.86 -60.19
C GLN A 7 -17.36 8.74 -59.06
N ALA A 8 -18.23 9.25 -58.20
CA ALA A 8 -17.84 9.95 -57.02
C ALA A 8 -17.44 8.92 -55.92
N PHE A 9 -16.17 8.87 -55.57
CA PHE A 9 -15.69 8.11 -54.39
C PHE A 9 -15.98 8.93 -53.15
N LEU A 10 -16.91 8.46 -52.34
CA LEU A 10 -17.18 9.00 -51.01
C LEU A 10 -16.12 8.45 -50.03
N PHE A 11 -15.15 9.27 -49.66
CA PHE A 11 -14.20 8.94 -48.61
C PHE A 11 -14.89 9.14 -47.27
N ALA A 12 -15.28 8.04 -46.61
CA ALA A 12 -15.76 8.09 -45.22
C ALA A 12 -14.56 8.27 -44.26
N LEU A 13 -14.40 9.46 -43.73
CA LEU A 13 -13.43 9.76 -42.69
C LEU A 13 -13.92 9.17 -41.39
N VAL A 14 -13.38 8.00 -40.97
CA VAL A 14 -13.65 7.38 -39.70
C VAL A 14 -12.86 8.16 -38.64
N PHE A 15 -13.54 9.02 -37.88
CA PHE A 15 -12.99 9.64 -36.67
C PHE A 15 -12.90 8.56 -35.58
N ALA A 16 -11.71 8.02 -35.36
CA ALA A 16 -11.44 7.23 -34.16
C ALA A 16 -11.42 8.17 -32.94
N LEU A 17 -12.50 8.21 -32.18
CA LEU A 17 -12.51 8.86 -30.88
C LEU A 17 -11.56 8.09 -29.96
N PRO A 18 -10.62 8.77 -29.28
CA PRO A 18 -9.82 8.11 -28.25
C PRO A 18 -10.76 7.60 -27.15
N THR A 19 -10.89 6.30 -27.02
CA THR A 19 -11.49 5.71 -25.84
C THR A 19 -10.54 5.99 -24.69
N ILE A 20 -10.94 6.86 -23.76
CA ILE A 20 -10.29 6.98 -22.47
C ILE A 20 -10.57 5.63 -21.78
N ALA A 21 -9.63 4.71 -21.88
CA ALA A 21 -9.65 3.51 -21.08
C ALA A 21 -9.46 3.97 -19.63
N ASN A 22 -10.56 4.05 -18.86
CA ASN A 22 -10.45 4.11 -17.43
C ASN A 22 -9.64 2.88 -17.01
N ALA A 23 -8.49 3.10 -16.34
CA ALA A 23 -7.70 2.03 -15.76
C ALA A 23 -8.57 1.33 -14.71
N GLN A 24 -9.25 0.26 -15.14
CA GLN A 24 -10.10 -0.52 -14.25
C GLN A 24 -9.19 -1.42 -13.43
N GLU A 25 -9.36 -1.38 -12.11
CA GLU A 25 -8.69 -2.34 -11.22
C GLU A 25 -8.93 -3.76 -11.75
N GLY A 26 -7.85 -4.50 -11.96
CA GLY A 26 -7.95 -5.91 -12.35
C GLY A 26 -8.29 -6.79 -11.14
N PRO A 27 -8.69 -8.06 -11.36
CA PRO A 27 -9.03 -8.97 -10.28
C PRO A 27 -7.85 -9.24 -9.32
N VAL A 28 -6.61 -9.20 -9.83
CA VAL A 28 -5.41 -9.43 -9.00
C VAL A 28 -5.11 -8.19 -8.16
N THR A 29 -5.02 -7.02 -8.78
CA THR A 29 -4.67 -5.78 -8.08
C THR A 29 -5.77 -5.32 -7.14
N GLY A 30 -7.04 -5.50 -7.50
CA GLY A 30 -8.18 -5.26 -6.60
C GLY A 30 -8.16 -6.17 -5.37
N SER A 31 -7.78 -7.46 -5.53
CA SER A 31 -7.61 -8.37 -4.39
C SER A 31 -6.47 -7.96 -3.47
N LEU A 32 -5.34 -7.52 -4.03
CA LEU A 32 -4.19 -7.01 -3.27
C LEU A 32 -4.56 -5.75 -2.48
N LYS A 33 -5.31 -4.84 -3.10
CA LYS A 33 -5.83 -3.66 -2.41
C LYS A 33 -6.73 -4.06 -1.23
N GLY A 34 -7.65 -5.00 -1.43
CA GLY A 34 -8.53 -5.50 -0.37
C GLY A 34 -7.74 -6.08 0.82
N LEU A 35 -6.66 -6.83 0.57
CA LEU A 35 -5.79 -7.34 1.64
C LEU A 35 -5.05 -6.21 2.36
N HIS A 36 -4.53 -5.22 1.62
CA HIS A 36 -3.90 -4.04 2.21
C HIS A 36 -4.89 -3.29 3.11
N ASP A 37 -6.11 -3.03 2.66
CA ASP A 37 -7.12 -2.29 3.42
C ASP A 37 -7.48 -3.01 4.73
N ILE A 38 -7.58 -4.35 4.70
CA ILE A 38 -7.82 -5.15 5.91
C ILE A 38 -6.66 -5.02 6.91
N THR A 39 -5.41 -5.14 6.44
CA THR A 39 -4.24 -5.05 7.32
C THR A 39 -4.06 -3.63 7.86
N ALA A 40 -4.22 -2.61 7.04
CA ALA A 40 -4.16 -1.21 7.42
C ALA A 40 -5.20 -0.88 8.52
N ASN A 41 -6.45 -1.30 8.32
CA ASN A 41 -7.51 -1.10 9.30
C ASN A 41 -7.18 -1.77 10.65
N ASN A 42 -6.67 -3.00 10.64
CA ASN A 42 -6.30 -3.71 11.87
C ASN A 42 -5.14 -3.02 12.59
N ILE A 43 -4.10 -2.61 11.88
CA ILE A 43 -2.94 -1.93 12.45
C ILE A 43 -3.33 -0.55 13.01
N MET A 44 -4.10 0.24 12.24
CA MET A 44 -4.57 1.55 12.71
C MET A 44 -5.44 1.43 13.96
N LYS A 45 -6.38 0.49 13.98
CA LYS A 45 -7.20 0.22 15.18
C LYS A 45 -6.36 -0.23 16.36
N ALA A 46 -5.36 -1.11 16.15
CA ALA A 46 -4.45 -1.52 17.21
C ALA A 46 -3.68 -0.32 17.77
N ALA A 47 -3.17 0.57 16.89
CA ALA A 47 -2.50 1.80 17.31
C ALA A 47 -3.41 2.71 18.16
N ASP A 48 -4.67 2.89 17.75
CA ASP A 48 -5.63 3.72 18.49
C ASP A 48 -6.00 3.12 19.85
N MET A 49 -6.21 1.80 19.92
CA MET A 49 -6.64 1.09 21.13
C MET A 49 -5.56 1.00 22.22
N MET A 50 -4.29 0.96 21.83
CA MET A 50 -3.17 0.97 22.77
C MET A 50 -3.03 2.36 23.39
N ASP A 51 -2.99 2.44 24.73
CA ASP A 51 -2.64 3.68 25.42
C ASP A 51 -1.15 4.03 25.23
N GLU A 52 -0.75 5.25 25.57
CA GLU A 52 0.61 5.74 25.33
C GLU A 52 1.67 4.91 26.09
N SER A 53 1.34 4.38 27.27
CA SER A 53 2.25 3.56 28.06
C SER A 53 2.61 2.25 27.36
N LEU A 54 1.69 1.74 26.53
CA LEU A 54 1.89 0.51 25.78
C LEU A 54 2.87 0.70 24.60
N TYR A 55 3.02 1.91 24.11
CA TYR A 55 3.96 2.18 23.01
C TYR A 55 5.42 1.89 23.39
N SER A 56 5.78 2.01 24.65
CA SER A 56 7.10 1.65 25.17
C SER A 56 7.23 0.18 25.58
N PHE A 57 6.13 -0.59 25.54
CA PHE A 57 6.15 -1.99 25.95
C PHE A 57 6.81 -2.89 24.93
N LYS A 58 7.66 -3.79 25.39
CA LYS A 58 8.21 -4.96 24.69
C LYS A 58 8.24 -6.16 25.63
N PRO A 59 7.95 -7.38 25.16
CA PRO A 59 7.95 -8.57 26.02
C PRO A 59 9.34 -9.01 26.47
N THR A 60 10.38 -8.74 25.66
CA THR A 60 11.80 -9.05 25.96
C THR A 60 12.69 -7.90 25.46
N GLU A 61 13.94 -7.85 25.91
CA GLU A 61 14.88 -6.80 25.50
C GLU A 61 15.26 -6.86 24.03
N ASP A 62 15.22 -8.03 23.41
CA ASP A 62 15.71 -8.28 22.05
C ASP A 62 14.70 -7.93 20.95
N VAL A 63 13.50 -7.49 21.32
CA VAL A 63 12.45 -7.15 20.34
C VAL A 63 12.10 -5.66 20.37
N ARG A 64 11.50 -5.18 19.28
CA ARG A 64 10.98 -3.82 19.16
C ARG A 64 9.88 -3.56 20.19
N THR A 65 9.78 -2.34 20.67
CA THR A 65 8.57 -1.89 21.39
C THR A 65 7.37 -1.83 20.45
N ALA A 66 6.16 -1.79 20.99
CA ALA A 66 4.95 -1.64 20.16
C ALA A 66 5.00 -0.37 19.31
N GLY A 67 5.48 0.75 19.86
CA GLY A 67 5.66 2.00 19.12
C GLY A 67 6.67 1.87 17.97
N GLN A 68 7.80 1.20 18.21
CA GLN A 68 8.81 0.94 17.18
C GLN A 68 8.27 0.05 16.06
N ILE A 69 7.45 -0.97 16.38
CA ILE A 69 6.78 -1.80 15.36
C ILE A 69 5.88 -0.95 14.48
N LEU A 70 5.05 -0.08 15.08
CA LEU A 70 4.15 0.78 14.32
C LEU A 70 4.91 1.78 13.43
N ALA A 71 5.96 2.40 13.94
CA ALA A 71 6.81 3.33 13.20
C ALA A 71 7.58 2.61 12.08
N HIS A 72 8.04 1.38 12.32
CA HIS A 72 8.67 0.52 11.30
C HIS A 72 7.69 0.18 10.18
N VAL A 73 6.44 -0.13 10.50
CA VAL A 73 5.39 -0.34 9.48
C VAL A 73 5.19 0.92 8.65
N ALA A 74 5.19 2.12 9.24
CA ALA A 74 5.09 3.36 8.48
C ALA A 74 6.26 3.52 7.48
N ASN A 75 7.50 3.31 7.92
CA ASN A 75 8.68 3.34 7.05
C ASN A 75 8.56 2.33 5.90
N ALA A 76 8.13 1.10 6.21
CA ALA A 76 7.97 0.03 5.23
C ALA A 76 6.90 0.35 4.18
N GLN A 77 5.75 0.92 4.58
CA GLN A 77 4.72 1.36 3.64
C GLN A 77 5.31 2.32 2.60
N PHE A 78 6.05 3.33 3.02
CA PHE A 78 6.69 4.28 2.10
C PHE A 78 7.67 3.58 1.17
N ALA A 79 8.52 2.69 1.69
CA ALA A 79 9.52 2.00 0.88
C ALA A 79 8.90 1.08 -0.18
N PHE A 80 7.92 0.26 0.19
CA PHE A 80 7.24 -0.64 -0.75
C PHE A 80 6.49 0.13 -1.82
N CYS A 81 5.68 1.11 -1.41
CA CYS A 81 4.77 1.80 -2.31
C CYS A 81 5.49 2.79 -3.23
N SER A 82 6.54 3.49 -2.78
CA SER A 82 7.36 4.33 -3.66
C SER A 82 8.12 3.51 -4.71
N THR A 83 8.61 2.31 -4.32
CA THR A 83 9.24 1.39 -5.28
C THR A 83 8.27 0.99 -6.39
N VAL A 84 7.02 0.65 -6.04
CA VAL A 84 5.99 0.28 -7.02
C VAL A 84 5.58 1.48 -7.87
N ALA A 85 5.39 2.64 -7.27
CA ALA A 85 5.07 3.88 -7.99
C ALA A 85 6.22 4.34 -8.90
N GLY A 86 7.46 3.90 -8.64
CA GLY A 86 8.64 4.33 -9.40
C GLY A 86 9.06 5.76 -9.11
N GLU A 87 8.81 6.23 -7.89
CA GLU A 87 9.12 7.58 -7.46
C GLU A 87 9.96 7.59 -6.17
N GLU A 88 10.53 8.75 -5.82
CA GLU A 88 11.23 8.93 -4.56
C GLU A 88 10.26 8.78 -3.39
N SER A 89 10.72 8.12 -2.31
CA SER A 89 9.90 7.95 -1.11
C SER A 89 9.50 9.31 -0.53
N PRO A 90 8.20 9.54 -0.27
CA PRO A 90 7.74 10.77 0.37
C PRO A 90 8.02 10.82 1.88
N ALA A 91 8.58 9.75 2.46
CA ALA A 91 9.02 9.76 3.86
C ALA A 91 10.12 10.81 4.06
N LYS A 92 9.93 11.70 5.04
CA LYS A 92 10.87 12.80 5.32
C LYS A 92 11.99 12.38 6.26
N GLU A 93 11.82 11.28 6.97
CA GLU A 93 12.69 10.83 8.05
C GLU A 93 12.48 9.33 8.32
N ASN A 94 13.37 8.75 9.13
CA ASN A 94 13.17 7.41 9.67
C ASN A 94 12.28 7.49 10.91
N TYR A 95 11.00 7.20 10.76
CA TYR A 95 10.03 7.32 11.85
C TYR A 95 10.29 6.36 13.01
N GLU A 96 10.95 5.23 12.79
CA GLU A 96 11.36 4.32 13.88
C GLU A 96 12.38 4.97 14.83
N GLU A 97 13.18 5.92 14.32
CA GLU A 97 14.17 6.65 15.10
C GLU A 97 13.64 7.98 15.68
N THR A 98 12.74 8.64 14.96
CA THR A 98 12.37 10.04 15.25
C THR A 98 10.99 10.17 15.89
N ALA A 99 10.03 9.29 15.61
CA ALA A 99 8.69 9.34 16.18
C ALA A 99 8.67 8.58 17.52
N THR A 100 8.65 9.31 18.63
CA THR A 100 8.77 8.74 19.99
C THR A 100 7.49 8.77 20.79
N THR A 101 6.46 9.51 20.35
CA THR A 101 5.16 9.63 21.03
C THR A 101 4.05 8.99 20.21
N LYS A 102 2.99 8.52 20.88
CA LYS A 102 1.81 7.97 20.19
C LYS A 102 1.26 8.89 19.09
N PRO A 103 1.04 10.20 19.32
CA PRO A 103 0.53 11.09 18.27
C PRO A 103 1.44 11.16 17.03
N GLN A 104 2.77 11.21 17.24
CA GLN A 104 3.73 11.24 16.13
C GLN A 104 3.69 9.94 15.31
N ILE A 105 3.70 8.80 15.99
CA ILE A 105 3.67 7.47 15.36
C ILE A 105 2.36 7.26 14.60
N VAL A 106 1.20 7.59 15.20
CA VAL A 106 -0.11 7.46 14.55
C VAL A 106 -0.22 8.37 13.33
N ALA A 107 0.31 9.59 13.41
CA ALA A 107 0.33 10.51 12.27
C ALA A 107 1.20 10.00 11.12
N ALA A 108 2.40 9.48 11.41
CA ALA A 108 3.30 8.89 10.43
C ALA A 108 2.63 7.66 9.76
N LEU A 109 2.07 6.77 10.57
CA LEU A 109 1.39 5.56 10.13
C LEU A 109 0.21 5.88 9.21
N LYS A 110 -0.64 6.85 9.61
CA LYS A 110 -1.76 7.30 8.79
C LYS A 110 -1.28 7.84 7.44
N THR A 111 -0.29 8.72 7.43
CA THR A 111 0.25 9.30 6.20
C THR A 111 0.81 8.21 5.27
N ALA A 112 1.51 7.22 5.84
CA ALA A 112 2.08 6.11 5.09
C ALA A 112 1.00 5.20 4.48
N PHE A 113 -0.05 4.87 5.23
CA PHE A 113 -1.17 4.08 4.71
C PHE A 113 -2.00 4.84 3.67
N ASP A 114 -2.25 6.14 3.86
CA ASP A 114 -2.96 6.98 2.88
C ASP A 114 -2.18 7.02 1.55
N TYR A 115 -0.86 7.22 1.60
CA TYR A 115 0.01 7.18 0.43
C TYR A 115 -0.07 5.83 -0.29
N CYS A 116 0.14 4.75 0.45
CA CYS A 116 0.08 3.40 -0.09
C CYS A 116 -1.29 3.04 -0.68
N SER A 117 -2.38 3.44 -0.02
CA SER A 117 -3.74 3.24 -0.53
C SER A 117 -3.94 3.88 -1.90
N GLY A 118 -3.34 5.07 -2.13
CA GLY A 118 -3.31 5.71 -3.44
C GLY A 118 -2.58 4.88 -4.50
N VAL A 119 -1.41 4.32 -4.15
CA VAL A 119 -0.63 3.47 -5.05
C VAL A 119 -1.38 2.18 -5.39
N TYR A 120 -1.96 1.50 -4.39
CA TYR A 120 -2.80 0.31 -4.64
C TYR A 120 -4.00 0.63 -5.52
N GLY A 121 -4.69 1.77 -5.26
CA GLY A 121 -5.87 2.17 -6.03
C GLY A 121 -5.57 2.59 -7.48
N GLY A 122 -4.35 3.01 -7.76
CA GLY A 122 -3.90 3.36 -9.13
C GLY A 122 -3.36 2.17 -9.93
N MET A 123 -3.19 0.99 -9.30
CA MET A 123 -2.58 -0.16 -9.97
C MET A 123 -3.59 -0.93 -10.82
N THR A 124 -3.15 -1.34 -12.00
CA THR A 124 -3.84 -2.29 -12.88
C THR A 124 -3.10 -3.61 -12.90
N ASP A 125 -3.75 -4.71 -13.34
CA ASP A 125 -3.06 -6.00 -13.50
C ASP A 125 -1.88 -5.89 -14.49
N ALA A 126 -1.97 -5.01 -15.48
CA ALA A 126 -0.88 -4.76 -16.42
C ALA A 126 0.32 -4.06 -15.73
N SER A 127 0.09 -2.99 -14.98
CA SER A 127 1.17 -2.34 -14.22
C SER A 127 1.68 -3.21 -13.07
N GLY A 128 0.82 -4.05 -12.50
CA GLY A 128 1.19 -5.04 -11.50
C GLY A 128 2.17 -6.12 -12.00
N ALA A 129 2.23 -6.34 -13.31
CA ALA A 129 3.19 -7.27 -13.95
C ALA A 129 4.56 -6.63 -14.24
N GLU A 130 4.70 -5.30 -14.13
CA GLU A 130 5.97 -4.61 -14.34
C GLU A 130 7.02 -5.06 -13.32
N ILE A 131 8.26 -5.27 -13.80
CA ILE A 131 9.38 -5.61 -12.92
C ILE A 131 9.91 -4.33 -12.26
N LYS A 132 10.04 -4.37 -10.95
CA LYS A 132 10.62 -3.31 -10.11
C LYS A 132 11.73 -3.90 -9.26
N ASN A 133 12.66 -3.06 -8.80
CA ASN A 133 13.73 -3.47 -7.89
C ASN A 133 13.39 -3.05 -6.45
N LEU A 134 13.17 -4.04 -5.58
CA LEU A 134 12.97 -3.83 -4.15
C LEU A 134 14.19 -4.38 -3.40
N PHE A 135 14.98 -3.51 -2.77
CA PHE A 135 16.14 -3.89 -1.97
C PHE A 135 17.15 -4.80 -2.71
N GLY A 136 17.33 -4.59 -4.01
CA GLY A 136 18.22 -5.41 -4.85
C GLY A 136 17.55 -6.65 -5.46
N MET A 137 16.29 -6.92 -5.17
CA MET A 137 15.52 -8.03 -5.73
C MET A 137 14.60 -7.53 -6.86
N GLU A 138 14.72 -8.12 -8.04
CA GLU A 138 13.79 -7.86 -9.14
C GLU A 138 12.54 -8.73 -9.00
N MET A 139 11.39 -8.10 -8.92
CA MET A 139 10.10 -8.79 -8.78
C MET A 139 8.96 -7.98 -9.38
N ALA A 140 7.87 -8.65 -9.72
CA ALA A 140 6.67 -7.97 -10.21
C ALA A 140 6.13 -6.98 -9.16
N ALA A 141 5.63 -5.84 -9.59
CA ALA A 141 5.02 -4.84 -8.71
C ALA A 141 3.91 -5.44 -7.84
N SER A 142 3.07 -6.33 -8.40
CA SER A 142 2.07 -7.08 -7.64
C SER A 142 2.66 -7.97 -6.55
N ALA A 143 3.82 -8.58 -6.77
CA ALA A 143 4.51 -9.37 -5.76
C ALA A 143 5.08 -8.49 -4.63
N ILE A 144 5.59 -7.29 -4.95
CA ILE A 144 6.00 -6.30 -3.95
C ILE A 144 4.82 -5.90 -3.07
N MET A 145 3.65 -5.66 -3.67
CA MET A 145 2.44 -5.30 -2.92
C MET A 145 1.90 -6.47 -2.08
N ALA A 146 2.00 -7.70 -2.56
CA ALA A 146 1.71 -8.89 -1.75
C ALA A 146 2.68 -9.00 -0.56
N PHE A 147 3.97 -8.73 -0.78
CA PHE A 147 4.97 -8.74 0.28
C PHE A 147 4.71 -7.63 1.31
N ASN A 148 4.31 -6.42 0.88
CA ASN A 148 3.87 -5.37 1.80
C ASN A 148 2.73 -5.84 2.71
N SER A 149 1.72 -6.50 2.18
CA SER A 149 0.61 -7.06 2.98
C SER A 149 1.09 -8.17 3.94
N ALA A 150 2.00 -9.04 3.50
CA ALA A 150 2.60 -10.08 4.36
C ALA A 150 3.41 -9.47 5.50
N HIS A 151 4.23 -8.45 5.22
CA HIS A 151 4.99 -7.69 6.21
C HIS A 151 4.07 -6.99 7.24
N ASN A 152 2.95 -6.42 6.78
CA ASN A 152 1.94 -5.88 7.67
C ASN A 152 1.37 -6.94 8.62
N TYR A 153 1.06 -8.15 8.12
CA TYR A 153 0.55 -9.25 8.94
C TYR A 153 1.59 -9.78 9.93
N GLU A 154 2.87 -9.84 9.54
CA GLU A 154 3.97 -10.20 10.45
C GLU A 154 3.99 -9.27 11.67
N HIS A 155 4.00 -7.97 11.42
CA HIS A 155 4.06 -6.96 12.48
C HIS A 155 2.75 -6.83 13.25
N TYR A 156 1.61 -6.96 12.58
CA TYR A 156 0.32 -7.04 13.26
C TYR A 156 0.24 -8.24 14.20
N GLY A 157 0.78 -9.40 13.80
CA GLY A 157 0.88 -10.58 14.66
C GLY A 157 1.68 -10.32 15.94
N ASN A 158 2.79 -9.57 15.83
CA ASN A 158 3.54 -9.13 17.01
C ASN A 158 2.70 -8.23 17.91
N LEU A 159 2.01 -7.24 17.37
CA LEU A 159 1.12 -6.34 18.12
C LEU A 159 -0.03 -7.09 18.79
N VAL A 160 -0.65 -8.07 18.11
CA VAL A 160 -1.68 -8.95 18.68
C VAL A 160 -1.17 -9.64 19.94
N THR A 161 0.06 -10.15 19.90
CA THR A 161 0.70 -10.78 21.06
C THR A 161 0.90 -9.78 22.20
N TYR A 162 1.42 -8.58 21.91
CA TYR A 162 1.66 -7.54 22.91
C TYR A 162 0.35 -7.06 23.56
N MET A 163 -0.69 -6.84 22.75
CA MET A 163 -2.03 -6.48 23.25
C MET A 163 -2.59 -7.55 24.18
N ARG A 164 -2.51 -8.84 23.82
CA ARG A 164 -3.01 -9.94 24.65
C ARG A 164 -2.25 -10.08 25.97
N ILE A 165 -0.93 -9.91 25.99
CA ILE A 165 -0.13 -9.88 27.23
C ILE A 165 -0.64 -8.77 28.17
N LYS A 166 -1.15 -7.67 27.62
CA LYS A 166 -1.72 -6.55 28.39
C LYS A 166 -3.24 -6.63 28.61
N GLY A 167 -3.86 -7.76 28.28
CA GLY A 167 -5.30 -7.98 28.48
C GLY A 167 -6.20 -7.25 27.48
N ILE A 168 -5.65 -6.74 26.38
CA ILE A 168 -6.40 -6.03 25.34
C ILE A 168 -6.80 -7.03 24.25
N VAL A 169 -8.08 -7.05 23.88
CA VAL A 169 -8.59 -7.85 22.75
C VAL A 169 -8.17 -7.16 21.45
N PRO A 170 -7.41 -7.84 20.56
CA PRO A 170 -6.96 -7.20 19.31
C PRO A 170 -8.09 -7.03 18.29
N PRO A 171 -8.00 -6.05 17.38
CA PRO A 171 -9.03 -5.72 16.39
C PRO A 171 -9.53 -6.90 15.56
N SER A 172 -8.65 -7.83 15.17
CA SER A 172 -9.02 -9.02 14.41
C SER A 172 -9.81 -10.07 15.18
N SER A 173 -10.03 -9.87 16.48
CA SER A 173 -10.79 -10.77 17.36
C SER A 173 -12.07 -10.13 17.92
N MET A 174 -12.48 -9.00 17.35
CA MET A 174 -13.67 -8.23 17.77
C MET A 174 -14.85 -8.47 16.81
#